data_b5f4b5ce28274f0162a38f0d04c1f0d4
#
_entry.id   b5f4b5ce28274f0162a38f0d04c1f0d4
#
_cell.length_a   1.000
_cell.length_b   1.000
_cell.length_c   1.000
_cell.angle_alpha   90.00
_cell.angle_beta   90.00
_cell.angle_gamma   90.00
#
_symmetry.space_group_name_H-M   'P 1'
#
loop_
_entity.id
_entity.type
_entity.pdbx_description
1 polymer ?
#
loop_
_entity_poly.entity_id
_entity_poly.type
_entity_poly.pdbx_seq_one_letter_code
_entity_poly.pdbx_strand_id
1 'polypeptide(L)'
;MKKIALSVALSVLMFATLAAKPASVTGRYVEARTAEVFAGACIMNGEAATTGREALLAWKVDHGQVNGVALDGLAVVAALASDTNLGIHEIGGESTPARAAIYVDSRANAAQRKALVSMVRSLSGNLIGSIVQETTVPIQFTDNGHAITVSTDTVKLAVEKHMSHDPSCGNKQWFNPLTGGVHAEMGTTDENAYSGPALCSKWSDPNKHSSFFGTFSY
;
A
#
# COMPACT_ATOMS: atom_id res chain seq x y z
N MET A 1 -56.07 52.77 -13.56
CA MET A 1 -54.80 52.37 -14.19
C MET A 1 -53.91 51.78 -13.12
N LYS A 2 -53.88 50.44 -13.01
CA LYS A 2 -53.11 49.74 -11.98
C LYS A 2 -51.76 49.30 -12.60
N LYS A 3 -50.68 49.80 -12.01
CA LYS A 3 -49.31 49.41 -12.43
C LYS A 3 -48.95 48.12 -11.72
N ILE A 4 -48.76 47.05 -12.48
CA ILE A 4 -48.26 45.75 -12.00
C ILE A 4 -46.73 45.85 -12.01
N ALA A 5 -46.11 45.78 -10.83
CA ALA A 5 -44.66 45.65 -10.68
C ALA A 5 -44.27 44.17 -10.78
N LEU A 6 -43.52 43.83 -11.80
CA LEU A 6 -42.99 42.47 -12.00
C LEU A 6 -41.65 42.37 -11.27
N SER A 7 -41.62 41.67 -10.13
CA SER A 7 -40.38 41.37 -9.39
C SER A 7 -39.75 40.12 -9.96
N VAL A 8 -38.63 40.28 -10.64
CA VAL A 8 -37.77 39.16 -11.09
C VAL A 8 -36.86 38.77 -9.92
N ALA A 9 -37.14 37.66 -9.28
CA ALA A 9 -36.24 37.05 -8.29
C ALA A 9 -35.14 36.30 -9.01
N LEU A 10 -33.91 36.83 -8.98
CA LEU A 10 -32.70 36.19 -9.52
C LEU A 10 -32.18 35.19 -8.50
N SER A 11 -32.51 33.91 -8.69
CA SER A 11 -31.98 32.80 -7.86
C SER A 11 -30.53 32.48 -8.27
N VAL A 12 -29.58 32.96 -7.49
CA VAL A 12 -28.16 32.58 -7.62
C VAL A 12 -27.97 31.17 -7.04
N LEU A 13 -27.89 30.15 -7.89
CA LEU A 13 -27.46 28.82 -7.50
C LEU A 13 -25.96 28.87 -7.19
N MET A 14 -25.59 28.90 -5.91
CA MET A 14 -24.23 28.65 -5.47
C MET A 14 -23.91 27.15 -5.67
N PHE A 15 -23.20 26.83 -6.72
CA PHE A 15 -22.52 25.52 -6.81
C PHE A 15 -21.37 25.51 -5.81
N ALA A 16 -21.60 24.89 -4.66
CA ALA A 16 -20.52 24.54 -3.75
C ALA A 16 -19.67 23.46 -4.44
N THR A 17 -18.55 23.84 -5.04
CA THR A 17 -17.52 22.90 -5.46
C THR A 17 -17.00 22.21 -4.20
N LEU A 18 -17.32 20.92 -4.01
CA LEU A 18 -16.63 20.08 -3.03
C LEU A 18 -15.15 19.99 -3.48
N ALA A 19 -14.32 20.92 -3.02
CA ALA A 19 -12.89 20.78 -3.14
C ALA A 19 -12.50 19.56 -2.29
N ALA A 20 -11.95 18.53 -2.94
CA ALA A 20 -11.35 17.42 -2.22
C ALA A 20 -10.34 17.99 -1.22
N LYS A 21 -10.42 17.59 0.05
CA LYS A 21 -9.46 18.01 1.07
C LYS A 21 -8.07 17.61 0.57
N PRO A 22 -7.11 18.53 0.48
CA PRO A 22 -5.77 18.18 0.04
C PRO A 22 -5.21 17.09 0.95
N ALA A 23 -4.52 16.11 0.37
CA ALA A 23 -3.85 15.05 1.12
C ALA A 23 -2.97 15.68 2.21
N SER A 24 -3.12 15.21 3.43
CA SER A 24 -2.36 15.75 4.57
C SER A 24 -1.01 15.06 4.74
N VAL A 25 -0.80 13.91 4.09
CA VAL A 25 0.46 13.15 4.09
C VAL A 25 0.74 12.64 2.68
N THR A 26 1.98 12.76 2.25
CA THR A 26 2.48 12.21 0.98
C THR A 26 3.81 11.50 1.18
N GLY A 27 4.09 10.52 0.35
CA GLY A 27 5.35 9.78 0.47
C GLY A 27 5.48 8.65 -0.54
N ARG A 28 6.41 7.74 -0.25
CA ARG A 28 6.73 6.57 -1.07
C ARG A 28 6.10 5.32 -0.50
N TYR A 29 5.67 4.48 -1.42
CA TYR A 29 5.05 3.21 -1.14
C TYR A 29 5.76 2.09 -1.88
N VAL A 30 5.86 0.91 -1.25
CA VAL A 30 6.29 -0.33 -1.86
C VAL A 30 5.60 -1.52 -1.19
N GLU A 31 5.20 -2.50 -2.00
CA GLU A 31 4.68 -3.78 -1.52
C GLU A 31 5.25 -4.95 -2.33
N ALA A 32 5.33 -6.11 -1.72
CA ALA A 32 5.47 -7.38 -2.41
C ALA A 32 4.60 -8.46 -1.75
N ARG A 33 4.03 -9.33 -2.59
CA ARG A 33 3.19 -10.45 -2.18
C ARG A 33 3.92 -11.78 -2.43
N THR A 34 3.47 -12.85 -1.81
CA THR A 34 3.87 -14.21 -2.18
C THR A 34 3.13 -14.69 -3.44
N ALA A 35 2.05 -14.00 -3.85
CA ALA A 35 1.38 -14.20 -5.13
C ALA A 35 1.98 -13.28 -6.19
N GLU A 36 2.24 -13.79 -7.39
CA GLU A 36 2.60 -12.94 -8.53
C GLU A 36 1.44 -12.03 -8.92
N VAL A 37 1.75 -10.78 -9.25
CA VAL A 37 0.77 -9.75 -9.65
C VAL A 37 0.88 -9.38 -11.13
N PHE A 38 1.89 -9.88 -11.83
CA PHE A 38 1.99 -9.78 -13.26
C PHE A 38 1.70 -11.14 -13.89
N ALA A 39 0.57 -11.22 -14.55
CA ALA A 39 0.21 -12.35 -15.36
C ALA A 39 -0.01 -11.86 -16.79
N GLY A 40 1.02 -11.90 -17.61
CA GLY A 40 0.91 -11.67 -19.04
C GLY A 40 0.25 -12.85 -19.76
N ALA A 41 -0.29 -12.62 -20.95
CA ALA A 41 -0.91 -13.67 -21.77
C ALA A 41 0.04 -14.85 -22.03
N CYS A 42 1.35 -14.63 -22.01
CA CYS A 42 2.38 -15.66 -22.17
C CYS A 42 2.66 -16.44 -20.89
N ILE A 43 2.28 -15.92 -19.70
CA ILE A 43 2.56 -16.50 -18.38
C ILE A 43 1.31 -17.14 -17.77
N MET A 44 0.12 -16.83 -18.27
CA MET A 44 -1.18 -17.27 -17.75
C MET A 44 -1.43 -18.78 -17.84
N ASN A 45 -0.59 -19.55 -18.51
CA ASN A 45 -0.80 -20.98 -18.73
C ASN A 45 -0.19 -21.87 -17.63
N GLY A 46 -0.21 -21.42 -16.38
CA GLY A 46 0.18 -22.24 -15.23
C GLY A 46 1.61 -22.02 -14.72
N GLU A 47 2.34 -21.06 -15.29
CA GLU A 47 3.71 -20.74 -14.86
C GLU A 47 3.74 -19.61 -13.80
N ALA A 48 2.71 -18.73 -13.74
CA ALA A 48 2.65 -17.69 -12.73
C ALA A 48 2.04 -18.21 -11.42
N ALA A 49 2.76 -18.03 -10.31
CA ALA A 49 2.28 -18.34 -8.97
C ALA A 49 1.30 -17.24 -8.48
N THR A 50 0.10 -17.20 -9.06
CA THR A 50 -0.94 -16.20 -8.75
C THR A 50 -1.61 -16.40 -7.40
N THR A 51 -1.20 -17.42 -6.65
CA THR A 51 -1.70 -17.72 -5.30
C THR A 51 -0.61 -17.45 -4.28
N GLY A 52 -1.00 -16.78 -3.20
CA GLY A 52 -0.13 -16.48 -2.06
C GLY A 52 -0.92 -15.74 -0.99
N ARG A 53 -0.51 -15.90 0.26
CA ARG A 53 -1.27 -15.44 1.44
C ARG A 53 -0.53 -14.43 2.29
N GLU A 54 0.71 -14.13 1.95
CA GLU A 54 1.55 -13.24 2.69
C GLU A 54 1.95 -12.02 1.85
N ALA A 55 2.21 -10.89 2.52
CA ALA A 55 2.70 -9.68 1.89
C ALA A 55 3.51 -8.82 2.86
N LEU A 56 4.42 -8.03 2.31
CA LEU A 56 5.08 -6.91 2.97
C LEU A 56 4.63 -5.62 2.31
N LEU A 57 4.21 -4.65 3.11
CA LEU A 57 3.84 -3.31 2.68
C LEU A 57 4.67 -2.30 3.47
N ALA A 58 5.19 -1.27 2.81
CA ALA A 58 5.96 -0.23 3.48
C ALA A 58 5.62 1.16 2.94
N TRP A 59 5.55 2.11 3.85
CA TRP A 59 5.32 3.53 3.58
C TRP A 59 6.45 4.35 4.19
N LYS A 60 6.98 5.27 3.42
CA LYS A 60 7.92 6.30 3.86
C LYS A 60 7.26 7.66 3.66
N VAL A 61 6.97 8.35 4.73
CA VAL A 61 6.43 9.71 4.67
C VAL A 61 7.52 10.66 4.21
N ASP A 62 7.27 11.37 3.12
CA ASP A 62 8.14 12.46 2.68
C ASP A 62 7.70 13.76 3.36
N HIS A 63 6.39 14.08 3.33
CA HIS A 63 5.84 15.27 3.96
C HIS A 63 4.43 15.04 4.52
N GLY A 64 4.12 15.70 5.62
CA GLY A 64 2.76 15.87 6.08
C GLY A 64 2.51 15.51 7.53
N GLN A 65 1.23 15.62 7.90
CA GLN A 65 0.77 15.43 9.28
C GLN A 65 -0.58 14.72 9.33
N VAL A 66 -0.78 13.96 10.39
CA VAL A 66 -2.06 13.33 10.73
C VAL A 66 -2.56 13.93 12.03
N ASN A 67 -3.74 14.56 12.00
CA ASN A 67 -4.35 15.23 13.16
C ASN A 67 -3.39 16.19 13.90
N GLY A 68 -2.61 16.96 13.14
CA GLY A 68 -1.63 17.91 13.69
C GLY A 68 -0.30 17.28 14.13
N VAL A 69 -0.10 15.99 13.96
CA VAL A 69 1.16 15.29 14.28
C VAL A 69 2.00 15.14 13.01
N ALA A 70 3.12 15.84 12.93
CA ALA A 70 4.04 15.77 11.80
C ALA A 70 4.71 14.40 11.72
N LEU A 71 4.78 13.82 10.51
CA LEU A 71 5.31 12.48 10.24
C LEU A 71 6.51 12.47 9.28
N ASP A 72 7.01 13.63 8.90
CA ASP A 72 8.07 13.79 7.91
C ASP A 72 9.28 12.88 8.18
N GLY A 73 9.70 12.17 7.16
CA GLY A 73 10.86 11.30 7.21
C GLY A 73 10.69 9.99 7.98
N LEU A 74 9.52 9.71 8.57
CA LEU A 74 9.24 8.47 9.27
C LEU A 74 8.76 7.37 8.33
N ALA A 75 8.99 6.13 8.71
CA ALA A 75 8.55 4.96 7.97
C ALA A 75 7.71 4.01 8.84
N VAL A 76 6.90 3.20 8.17
CA VAL A 76 6.13 2.12 8.79
C VAL A 76 6.06 0.94 7.82
N VAL A 77 6.14 -0.27 8.36
CA VAL A 77 6.04 -1.51 7.60
C VAL A 77 4.92 -2.38 8.19
N ALA A 78 4.14 -3.00 7.31
CA ALA A 78 3.17 -4.03 7.67
C ALA A 78 3.57 -5.36 7.03
N ALA A 79 3.79 -6.37 7.86
CA ALA A 79 3.84 -7.76 7.41
C ALA A 79 2.45 -8.37 7.58
N LEU A 80 1.94 -9.00 6.54
CA LEU A 80 0.58 -9.54 6.49
C LEU A 80 0.60 -11.04 6.27
N ALA A 81 -0.32 -11.75 6.95
CA ALA A 81 -0.66 -13.13 6.66
C ALA A 81 -2.17 -13.29 6.65
N SER A 82 -2.71 -13.82 5.56
CA SER A 82 -4.13 -14.06 5.33
C SER A 82 -4.43 -15.56 5.25
N ASP A 83 -5.66 -15.93 5.51
CA ASP A 83 -6.16 -17.29 5.28
C ASP A 83 -6.67 -17.48 3.83
N THR A 84 -6.79 -16.39 3.07
CA THR A 84 -7.19 -16.36 1.67
C THR A 84 -6.09 -15.80 0.78
N ASN A 85 -6.23 -16.00 -0.54
CA ASN A 85 -5.30 -15.52 -1.53
C ASN A 85 -5.26 -13.98 -1.57
N LEU A 86 -4.04 -13.41 -1.58
CA LEU A 86 -3.80 -11.98 -1.78
C LEU A 86 -3.50 -11.61 -3.25
N GLY A 87 -3.50 -12.60 -4.14
CA GLY A 87 -3.44 -12.42 -5.59
C GLY A 87 -4.83 -12.22 -6.20
N ILE A 88 -5.23 -13.11 -7.10
CA ILE A 88 -6.55 -13.06 -7.77
C ILE A 88 -7.62 -13.59 -6.80
N HIS A 89 -8.61 -12.77 -6.48
CA HIS A 89 -9.69 -13.13 -5.56
C HIS A 89 -10.48 -14.37 -6.02
N GLU A 90 -10.73 -14.50 -7.30
CA GLU A 90 -11.49 -15.58 -7.92
C GLU A 90 -10.87 -16.96 -7.70
N ILE A 91 -9.55 -17.02 -7.49
CA ILE A 91 -8.82 -18.27 -7.23
C ILE A 91 -8.78 -18.58 -5.73
N GLY A 92 -8.89 -17.57 -4.87
CA GLY A 92 -8.73 -17.72 -3.42
C GLY A 92 -10.01 -17.85 -2.61
N GLY A 93 -11.20 -17.72 -3.26
CA GLY A 93 -12.48 -17.68 -2.55
C GLY A 93 -12.77 -16.30 -1.92
N GLU A 94 -13.65 -16.26 -0.91
CA GLU A 94 -13.99 -15.01 -0.23
C GLU A 94 -12.76 -14.44 0.51
N SER A 95 -12.52 -13.14 0.30
CA SER A 95 -11.43 -12.43 0.95
C SER A 95 -11.66 -12.34 2.46
N THR A 96 -10.76 -12.92 3.25
CA THR A 96 -10.71 -12.72 4.70
C THR A 96 -9.69 -11.66 5.05
N PRO A 97 -9.99 -10.78 6.03
CA PRO A 97 -9.03 -9.79 6.48
C PRO A 97 -7.75 -10.44 7.05
N ALA A 98 -6.60 -9.90 6.68
CA ALA A 98 -5.30 -10.41 7.10
C ALA A 98 -4.98 -10.07 8.56
N ARG A 99 -4.15 -10.91 9.19
CA ARG A 99 -3.43 -10.57 10.41
C ARG A 99 -2.19 -9.77 10.05
N ALA A 100 -1.89 -8.73 10.83
CA ALA A 100 -0.79 -7.82 10.56
C ALA A 100 0.18 -7.74 11.75
N ALA A 101 1.48 -7.78 11.47
CA ALA A 101 2.53 -7.30 12.37
C ALA A 101 3.02 -5.95 11.84
N ILE A 102 2.89 -4.90 12.66
CA ILE A 102 3.25 -3.53 12.29
C ILE A 102 4.59 -3.17 12.93
N TYR A 103 5.51 -2.69 12.12
CA TYR A 103 6.81 -2.18 12.51
C TYR A 103 6.81 -0.68 12.31
N VAL A 104 7.04 0.07 13.39
CA VAL A 104 7.04 1.54 13.38
C VAL A 104 8.45 2.04 13.59
N ASP A 105 8.83 3.05 12.85
CA ASP A 105 10.16 3.68 12.95
C ASP A 105 10.51 4.06 14.39
N SER A 106 11.67 3.62 14.86
CA SER A 106 12.17 3.87 16.22
C SER A 106 12.40 5.35 16.54
N ARG A 107 12.51 6.19 15.51
CA ARG A 107 12.63 7.66 15.66
C ARG A 107 11.28 8.31 16.01
N ALA A 108 10.17 7.59 15.83
CA ALA A 108 8.84 8.12 16.10
C ALA A 108 8.57 8.20 17.61
N ASN A 109 8.06 9.34 18.08
CA ASN A 109 7.51 9.48 19.43
C ASN A 109 6.14 8.78 19.56
N ALA A 110 5.58 8.75 20.75
CA ALA A 110 4.32 8.04 21.02
C ALA A 110 3.13 8.55 20.20
N ALA A 111 3.03 9.87 19.97
CA ALA A 111 1.96 10.45 19.14
C ALA A 111 2.14 10.10 17.67
N GLN A 112 3.38 10.16 17.18
CA GLN A 112 3.73 9.80 15.80
C GLN A 112 3.49 8.30 15.52
N ARG A 113 3.81 7.40 16.47
CA ARG A 113 3.50 5.97 16.33
C ARG A 113 2.00 5.73 16.15
N LYS A 114 1.17 6.32 16.99
CA LYS A 114 -0.29 6.22 16.86
C LYS A 114 -0.79 6.76 15.52
N ALA A 115 -0.24 7.89 15.08
CA ALA A 115 -0.62 8.49 13.81
C ALA A 115 -0.22 7.63 12.60
N LEU A 116 0.98 7.03 12.60
CA LEU A 116 1.44 6.10 11.56
C LEU A 116 0.56 4.84 11.50
N VAL A 117 0.26 4.22 12.64
CA VAL A 117 -0.63 3.04 12.68
C VAL A 117 -2.04 3.38 12.21
N SER A 118 -2.57 4.56 12.58
CA SER A 118 -3.88 5.04 12.11
C SER A 118 -3.88 5.24 10.59
N MET A 119 -2.83 5.84 10.04
CA MET A 119 -2.65 6.02 8.59
C MET A 119 -2.64 4.66 7.86
N VAL A 120 -1.84 3.70 8.33
CA VAL A 120 -1.77 2.36 7.75
C VAL A 120 -3.15 1.68 7.75
N ARG A 121 -3.88 1.70 8.88
CA ARG A 121 -5.23 1.14 8.96
C ARG A 121 -6.18 1.78 7.96
N SER A 122 -6.15 3.10 7.84
CA SER A 122 -7.01 3.83 6.92
C SER A 122 -6.70 3.53 5.46
N LEU A 123 -5.42 3.51 5.08
CA LEU A 123 -4.97 3.20 3.71
C LEU A 123 -5.27 1.74 3.35
N SER A 124 -5.13 0.83 4.31
CA SER A 124 -5.37 -0.61 4.09
C SER A 124 -6.85 -1.01 4.08
N GLY A 125 -7.76 -0.12 4.49
CA GLY A 125 -9.20 -0.41 4.52
C GLY A 125 -9.53 -1.71 5.25
N ASN A 126 -10.22 -2.63 4.58
CA ASN A 126 -10.61 -3.92 5.14
C ASN A 126 -9.51 -5.00 5.03
N LEU A 127 -8.37 -4.71 4.43
CA LEU A 127 -7.27 -5.68 4.28
C LEU A 127 -6.73 -6.15 5.64
N ILE A 128 -6.53 -5.22 6.57
CA ILE A 128 -6.05 -5.54 7.92
C ILE A 128 -7.21 -5.74 8.87
N GLY A 129 -7.51 -7.00 9.20
CA GLY A 129 -8.53 -7.35 10.19
C GLY A 129 -8.06 -7.18 11.63
N SER A 130 -6.85 -7.62 11.91
CA SER A 130 -6.26 -7.51 13.25
C SER A 130 -4.78 -7.17 13.20
N ILE A 131 -4.34 -6.27 14.06
CA ILE A 131 -2.92 -6.07 14.34
C ILE A 131 -2.58 -6.97 15.53
N VAL A 132 -1.79 -8.03 15.25
CA VAL A 132 -1.39 -9.00 16.25
C VAL A 132 -0.11 -8.60 16.99
N GLN A 133 0.67 -7.70 16.39
CA GLN A 133 1.88 -7.13 16.97
C GLN A 133 2.11 -5.71 16.45
N GLU A 134 2.54 -4.83 17.36
CA GLU A 134 3.09 -3.50 17.02
C GLU A 134 4.45 -3.38 17.68
N THR A 135 5.49 -3.14 16.90
CA THR A 135 6.87 -3.09 17.38
C THR A 135 7.57 -1.83 16.85
N THR A 136 8.30 -1.16 17.74
CA THR A 136 9.12 0.00 17.39
C THR A 136 10.54 -0.48 17.12
N VAL A 137 11.03 -0.30 15.89
CA VAL A 137 12.34 -0.78 15.43
C VAL A 137 13.00 0.23 14.48
N PRO A 138 14.32 0.20 14.33
CA PRO A 138 14.96 0.89 13.23
C PRO A 138 14.44 0.35 11.89
N ILE A 139 13.97 1.24 11.02
CA ILE A 139 13.55 0.90 9.66
C ILE A 139 14.51 1.59 8.69
N GLN A 140 15.18 0.81 7.88
CA GLN A 140 15.94 1.30 6.75
C GLN A 140 15.06 1.28 5.51
N PHE A 141 14.74 2.43 4.97
CA PHE A 141 13.98 2.59 3.73
C PHE A 141 14.83 3.41 2.77
N THR A 142 15.33 2.78 1.72
CA THR A 142 16.19 3.40 0.70
C THR A 142 15.50 3.35 -0.66
N ASP A 143 15.52 4.45 -1.36
CA ASP A 143 15.11 4.56 -2.76
C ASP A 143 16.25 5.23 -3.52
N ASN A 144 16.93 4.48 -4.39
CA ASN A 144 18.08 4.96 -5.16
C ASN A 144 17.73 5.32 -6.61
N GLY A 145 16.43 5.38 -6.93
CA GLY A 145 15.95 5.64 -8.28
C GLY A 145 15.75 4.37 -9.12
N HIS A 146 16.53 3.32 -8.92
CA HIS A 146 16.44 2.03 -9.61
C HIS A 146 15.71 0.97 -8.81
N ALA A 147 15.93 0.97 -7.50
CA ALA A 147 15.35 0.02 -6.58
C ALA A 147 14.89 0.68 -5.28
N ILE A 148 13.92 0.07 -4.63
CA ILE A 148 13.52 0.37 -3.26
C ILE A 148 13.90 -0.82 -2.38
N THR A 149 14.60 -0.54 -1.28
CA THR A 149 14.90 -1.54 -0.26
C THR A 149 14.34 -1.11 1.08
N VAL A 150 13.73 -2.07 1.79
CA VAL A 150 13.20 -1.86 3.14
C VAL A 150 13.65 -3.00 4.03
N SER A 151 14.26 -2.68 5.17
CA SER A 151 14.70 -3.71 6.10
C SER A 151 14.49 -3.32 7.56
N THR A 152 14.26 -4.36 8.37
CA THR A 152 14.31 -4.40 9.83
C THR A 152 15.03 -5.68 10.25
N ASP A 153 15.06 -6.00 11.53
CA ASP A 153 15.63 -7.28 12.01
C ASP A 153 14.90 -8.52 11.47
N THR A 154 13.62 -8.38 11.11
CA THR A 154 12.76 -9.53 10.70
C THR A 154 12.09 -9.35 9.35
N VAL A 155 12.25 -8.21 8.71
CA VAL A 155 11.67 -7.89 7.40
C VAL A 155 12.79 -7.58 6.42
N LYS A 156 12.69 -8.12 5.22
CA LYS A 156 13.52 -7.75 4.08
C LYS A 156 12.65 -7.66 2.84
N LEU A 157 12.69 -6.51 2.20
CA LEU A 157 11.97 -6.23 0.96
C LEU A 157 12.90 -5.48 0.02
N ALA A 158 13.10 -6.01 -1.17
CA ALA A 158 13.84 -5.35 -2.24
C ALA A 158 13.04 -5.46 -3.54
N VAL A 159 12.82 -4.32 -4.17
CA VAL A 159 12.01 -4.20 -5.39
C VAL A 159 12.75 -3.37 -6.41
N GLU A 160 13.06 -3.97 -7.56
CA GLU A 160 13.52 -3.24 -8.73
C GLU A 160 12.35 -2.52 -9.41
N LYS A 161 12.58 -1.26 -9.78
CA LYS A 161 11.58 -0.41 -10.47
C LYS A 161 11.47 -0.70 -11.95
N HIS A 162 12.18 -1.70 -12.42
CA HIS A 162 12.16 -2.15 -13.78
C HIS A 162 11.63 -3.58 -13.86
N MET A 163 10.73 -3.82 -14.79
CA MET A 163 10.30 -5.18 -15.07
C MET A 163 11.20 -5.78 -16.15
N SER A 164 11.78 -6.93 -15.86
CA SER A 164 12.68 -7.66 -16.77
C SER A 164 11.98 -8.26 -17.99
N HIS A 165 10.66 -8.21 -18.04
CA HIS A 165 9.86 -8.73 -19.16
C HIS A 165 9.33 -7.61 -20.03
N ASP A 166 9.24 -7.89 -21.34
CA ASP A 166 8.66 -6.98 -22.33
C ASP A 166 7.21 -6.62 -21.92
N PRO A 167 6.92 -5.36 -21.59
CA PRO A 167 5.58 -4.94 -21.19
C PRO A 167 4.53 -5.10 -22.28
N SER A 168 4.92 -5.40 -23.53
CA SER A 168 3.99 -5.73 -24.61
C SER A 168 3.39 -7.13 -24.47
N CYS A 169 3.98 -8.00 -23.68
CA CYS A 169 3.55 -9.38 -23.44
C CYS A 169 2.55 -9.53 -22.30
N GLY A 170 1.70 -8.56 -21.99
CA GLY A 170 0.71 -8.77 -20.96
C GLY A 170 -0.25 -7.63 -20.68
N ASN A 171 -1.36 -7.98 -20.06
CA ASN A 171 -2.31 -7.01 -19.57
C ASN A 171 -1.97 -6.62 -18.12
N LYS A 172 -1.42 -5.44 -17.93
CA LYS A 172 -0.99 -4.90 -16.63
C LYS A 172 -2.14 -4.64 -15.64
N GLN A 173 -3.39 -4.87 -16.04
CA GLN A 173 -4.58 -4.36 -15.33
C GLN A 173 -5.28 -5.37 -14.44
N TRP A 174 -4.75 -6.56 -14.24
CA TRP A 174 -5.46 -7.61 -13.50
C TRP A 174 -5.28 -7.51 -11.98
N PHE A 175 -4.27 -6.77 -11.54
CA PHE A 175 -3.96 -6.63 -10.12
C PHE A 175 -3.87 -5.16 -9.75
N ASN A 176 -4.31 -4.88 -8.54
CA ASN A 176 -4.17 -3.56 -7.93
C ASN A 176 -3.28 -3.65 -6.69
N PRO A 177 -2.66 -2.54 -6.27
CA PRO A 177 -2.04 -2.46 -4.95
C PRO A 177 -3.03 -2.88 -3.86
N LEU A 178 -2.49 -3.47 -2.79
CA LEU A 178 -3.28 -3.93 -1.63
C LEU A 178 -3.86 -2.78 -0.81
N THR A 179 -3.40 -1.56 -1.02
CA THR A 179 -3.85 -0.40 -0.26
C THR A 179 -4.40 0.71 -1.15
N GLY A 180 -5.30 1.50 -0.60
CA GLY A 180 -5.82 2.71 -1.26
C GLY A 180 -4.85 3.89 -1.19
N GLY A 181 -5.19 4.97 -1.90
CA GLY A 181 -4.42 6.22 -1.87
C GLY A 181 -3.04 6.13 -2.52
N VAL A 182 -2.77 5.09 -3.31
CA VAL A 182 -1.48 4.88 -3.97
C VAL A 182 -1.56 5.11 -5.48
N HIS A 183 -0.51 5.70 -6.02
CA HIS A 183 -0.24 5.78 -7.44
C HIS A 183 1.02 4.94 -7.69
N ALA A 184 0.82 3.71 -8.14
CA ALA A 184 1.86 2.70 -8.16
C ALA A 184 2.03 2.05 -9.52
N GLU A 185 3.25 1.62 -9.77
CA GLU A 185 3.68 0.82 -10.92
C GLU A 185 4.10 -0.56 -10.45
N MET A 186 4.10 -1.54 -11.35
CA MET A 186 4.62 -2.88 -11.06
C MET A 186 6.14 -2.90 -11.11
N GLY A 187 6.74 -3.69 -10.21
CA GLY A 187 8.17 -3.91 -10.14
C GLY A 187 8.53 -5.39 -10.06
N THR A 188 9.81 -5.68 -10.12
CA THR A 188 10.36 -7.01 -9.89
C THR A 188 10.78 -7.13 -8.42
N THR A 189 10.35 -8.19 -7.77
CA THR A 189 10.68 -8.49 -6.38
C THR A 189 11.99 -9.27 -6.33
N ASP A 190 13.06 -8.67 -5.83
CA ASP A 190 14.33 -9.36 -5.60
C ASP A 190 14.35 -10.07 -4.25
N GLU A 191 13.75 -9.47 -3.24
CA GLU A 191 13.65 -10.02 -1.90
C GLU A 191 12.27 -9.68 -1.30
N ASN A 192 11.61 -10.71 -0.75
CA ASN A 192 10.38 -10.59 0.04
C ASN A 192 10.46 -11.63 1.14
N ALA A 193 10.94 -11.24 2.31
CA ALA A 193 11.16 -12.16 3.40
C ALA A 193 10.69 -11.61 4.75
N TYR A 194 10.07 -12.49 5.51
CA TYR A 194 9.63 -12.26 6.89
C TYR A 194 10.03 -13.41 7.80
N SER A 195 10.70 -13.11 8.91
CA SER A 195 11.17 -14.10 9.89
C SER A 195 10.63 -13.87 11.30
N GLY A 196 9.73 -12.88 11.49
CA GLY A 196 9.15 -12.55 12.79
C GLY A 196 8.23 -13.65 13.34
N PRO A 197 8.02 -13.71 14.66
CA PRO A 197 7.21 -14.76 15.29
C PRO A 197 5.69 -14.48 15.26
N ALA A 198 5.27 -13.23 15.03
CA ALA A 198 3.91 -12.78 15.33
C ALA A 198 2.81 -13.37 14.43
N LEU A 199 3.14 -13.70 13.18
CA LEU A 199 2.13 -14.13 12.21
C LEU A 199 1.94 -15.65 12.15
N CYS A 200 2.70 -16.43 12.92
CA CYS A 200 2.76 -17.90 12.82
C CYS A 200 3.11 -18.37 11.39
N SER A 201 3.65 -17.49 10.57
CA SER A 201 4.11 -17.72 9.21
C SER A 201 5.46 -17.05 9.04
N LYS A 202 6.36 -17.70 8.32
CA LYS A 202 7.64 -17.16 7.88
C LYS A 202 7.77 -17.45 6.41
N TRP A 203 8.30 -16.51 5.64
CA TRP A 203 8.51 -16.74 4.22
C TRP A 203 9.79 -16.08 3.73
N SER A 204 10.26 -16.59 2.62
CA SER A 204 11.27 -15.99 1.78
C SER A 204 10.89 -16.33 0.34
N ASP A 205 10.46 -15.32 -0.41
CA ASP A 205 9.84 -15.48 -1.72
C ASP A 205 10.43 -14.47 -2.72
N PRO A 206 11.68 -14.67 -3.14
CA PRO A 206 12.39 -13.77 -4.05
C PRO A 206 12.09 -14.05 -5.53
N ASN A 207 12.59 -13.15 -6.39
CA ASN A 207 12.66 -13.31 -7.85
C ASN A 207 11.29 -13.51 -8.51
N LYS A 208 10.33 -12.67 -8.15
CA LYS A 208 8.95 -12.68 -8.67
C LYS A 208 8.50 -11.34 -9.23
N HIS A 209 7.47 -11.37 -10.07
CA HIS A 209 6.74 -10.19 -10.50
C HIS A 209 5.55 -9.95 -9.56
N SER A 210 5.85 -9.68 -8.30
CA SER A 210 4.87 -9.70 -7.21
C SER A 210 4.77 -8.38 -6.44
N SER A 211 5.36 -7.31 -6.97
CA SER A 211 5.46 -6.03 -6.27
C SER A 211 4.82 -4.87 -7.00
N PHE A 212 4.42 -3.89 -6.19
CA PHE A 212 4.10 -2.53 -6.62
C PHE A 212 4.96 -1.53 -5.86
N PHE A 213 5.32 -0.44 -6.54
CA PHE A 213 6.04 0.69 -5.95
C PHE A 213 5.49 2.00 -6.50
N GLY A 214 5.65 3.09 -5.76
CA GLY A 214 5.21 4.41 -6.22
C GLY A 214 5.05 5.41 -5.10
N THR A 215 4.06 6.28 -5.25
CA THR A 215 3.72 7.30 -4.25
C THR A 215 2.39 7.00 -3.59
N PHE A 216 2.22 7.50 -2.37
CA PHE A 216 0.93 7.48 -1.69
C PHE A 216 0.52 8.88 -1.23
N SER A 217 -0.79 9.03 -1.04
CA SER A 217 -1.41 10.23 -0.46
C SER A 217 -2.52 9.83 0.51
N TYR A 218 -2.57 10.52 1.68
CA TYR A 218 -3.50 10.25 2.76
C TYR A 218 -4.12 11.53 3.33
#